data_9f9309156ba81b3d763cb44307c82e5c
#
_entry.id   9f9309156ba81b3d763cb44307c82e5c
#
_cell.length_a   1.000
_cell.length_b   1.000
_cell.length_c   1.000
_cell.angle_alpha   90.00
_cell.angle_beta   90.00
_cell.angle_gamma   90.00
#
_symmetry.space_group_name_H-M   'P 1'
#
loop_
_entity.id
_entity.type
_entity.pdbx_description
1 polymer ?
#
loop_
_entity_poly.entity_id
_entity_poly.type
_entity_poly.pdbx_seq_one_letter_code
_entity_poly.pdbx_strand_id
1 'polypeptide(L)'
;MIATRSTVDARVYWQCRRGMRELDVLLQGFFERAYELADEDVRRAFRELLEYPDQLLLEYLMGRMAPIEPYLADVVARIRNNATD
;
A
#
# COMPACT_ATOMS: atom_id res chain seq x y z
N MET A 1 0.16 -13.13 -15.78
CA MET A 1 -1.27 -13.15 -16.09
C MET A 1 -2.10 -12.96 -14.83
N ILE A 2 -2.99 -12.02 -14.83
CA ILE A 2 -3.78 -11.74 -13.63
C ILE A 2 -5.11 -12.46 -13.61
N ALA A 3 -5.29 -13.41 -14.51
CA ALA A 3 -6.55 -14.16 -14.57
C ALA A 3 -6.84 -14.91 -13.28
N THR A 4 -5.81 -15.22 -12.50
CA THR A 4 -6.00 -15.93 -11.24
C THR A 4 -6.28 -15.01 -10.06
N ARG A 5 -6.17 -13.70 -10.25
CA ARG A 5 -6.43 -12.77 -9.18
C ARG A 5 -7.92 -12.60 -8.96
N SER A 6 -8.31 -12.45 -7.70
CA SER A 6 -9.70 -12.20 -7.38
C SER A 6 -10.08 -10.79 -7.83
N THR A 7 -11.39 -10.54 -7.87
CA THR A 7 -11.90 -9.20 -8.17
C THR A 7 -11.38 -8.18 -7.16
N VAL A 8 -11.27 -8.60 -5.89
CA VAL A 8 -10.76 -7.73 -4.84
C VAL A 8 -9.33 -7.33 -5.14
N ASP A 9 -8.49 -8.29 -5.53
CA ASP A 9 -7.08 -8.01 -5.82
C ASP A 9 -6.94 -7.09 -7.02
N ALA A 10 -7.77 -7.28 -8.05
CA ALA A 10 -7.72 -6.41 -9.22
C ALA A 10 -8.07 -4.97 -8.83
N ARG A 11 -9.08 -4.80 -7.96
CA ARG A 11 -9.46 -3.47 -7.49
C ARG A 11 -8.35 -2.84 -6.67
N VAL A 12 -7.71 -3.63 -5.79
CA VAL A 12 -6.60 -3.12 -4.99
C VAL A 12 -5.47 -2.66 -5.89
N TYR A 13 -5.14 -3.44 -6.92
CA TYR A 13 -4.10 -3.06 -7.86
C TYR A 13 -4.38 -1.68 -8.47
N TRP A 14 -5.61 -1.45 -8.93
CA TRP A 14 -5.95 -0.18 -9.54
C TRP A 14 -5.94 0.97 -8.54
N GLN A 15 -6.29 0.70 -7.28
CA GLN A 15 -6.24 1.72 -6.24
C GLN A 15 -4.81 2.15 -5.90
N CYS A 16 -3.81 1.38 -6.32
CA CYS A 16 -2.42 1.76 -6.13
C CYS A 16 -1.96 2.79 -7.16
N ARG A 17 -2.76 3.07 -8.18
CA ARG A 17 -2.42 4.03 -9.22
C ARG A 17 -3.13 5.33 -8.94
N ARG A 18 -2.41 6.24 -8.30
CA ARG A 18 -2.99 7.49 -7.83
C ARG A 18 -2.70 8.67 -8.75
N GLY A 19 -1.85 8.47 -9.75
CA GLY A 19 -1.45 9.55 -10.63
C GLY A 19 -0.31 10.40 -10.08
N MET A 20 0.27 10.01 -8.97
CA MET A 20 1.44 10.64 -8.38
C MET A 20 2.57 9.63 -8.41
N ARG A 21 3.63 9.96 -9.13
CA ARG A 21 4.68 8.98 -9.43
C ARG A 21 5.25 8.31 -8.18
N GLU A 22 5.59 9.09 -7.16
CA GLU A 22 6.17 8.52 -5.96
C GLU A 22 5.22 7.58 -5.26
N LEU A 23 3.95 7.96 -5.16
CA LEU A 23 2.96 7.09 -4.54
C LEU A 23 2.76 5.82 -5.36
N ASP A 24 2.64 5.97 -6.68
CA ASP A 24 2.39 4.82 -7.54
C ASP A 24 3.51 3.80 -7.41
N VAL A 25 4.76 4.26 -7.43
CA VAL A 25 5.91 3.37 -7.34
C VAL A 25 5.90 2.62 -6.01
N LEU A 26 5.66 3.31 -4.91
CA LEU A 26 5.69 2.69 -3.59
C LEU A 26 4.54 1.72 -3.40
N LEU A 27 3.34 2.12 -3.77
CA LEU A 27 2.16 1.30 -3.55
C LEU A 27 2.13 0.10 -4.47
N GLN A 28 2.43 0.30 -5.76
CA GLN A 28 2.46 -0.82 -6.70
C GLN A 28 3.59 -1.78 -6.38
N GLY A 29 4.74 -1.24 -5.98
CA GLY A 29 5.86 -2.09 -5.60
C GLY A 29 5.52 -3.01 -4.44
N PHE A 30 4.88 -2.47 -3.41
CA PHE A 30 4.47 -3.29 -2.29
C PHE A 30 3.44 -4.33 -2.72
N PHE A 31 2.46 -3.92 -3.51
CA PHE A 31 1.42 -4.83 -3.97
C PHE A 31 2.02 -6.00 -4.76
N GLU A 32 2.95 -5.69 -5.64
CA GLU A 32 3.51 -6.71 -6.52
C GLU A 32 4.47 -7.65 -5.82
N ARG A 33 5.21 -7.16 -4.81
CA ARG A 33 6.27 -7.95 -4.21
C ARG A 33 5.93 -8.52 -2.85
N ALA A 34 5.04 -7.88 -2.11
CA ALA A 34 4.84 -8.25 -0.71
C ALA A 34 3.40 -8.53 -0.32
N TYR A 35 2.44 -8.01 -1.07
CA TYR A 35 1.04 -8.07 -0.65
C TYR A 35 0.56 -9.52 -0.50
N GLU A 36 0.81 -10.36 -1.48
CA GLU A 36 0.34 -11.74 -1.44
C GLU A 36 1.04 -12.58 -0.38
N LEU A 37 2.25 -12.18 -0.03
CA LEU A 37 3.03 -12.91 0.99
C LEU A 37 2.67 -12.48 2.40
N ALA A 38 1.97 -11.37 2.54
CA ALA A 38 1.59 -10.86 3.85
C ALA A 38 0.38 -11.62 4.39
N ASP A 39 0.24 -11.62 5.71
CA ASP A 39 -0.95 -12.23 6.29
C ASP A 39 -2.17 -11.33 6.08
N GLU A 40 -3.33 -11.85 6.42
CA GLU A 40 -4.58 -11.15 6.11
C GLU A 40 -4.71 -9.82 6.85
N ASP A 41 -4.16 -9.74 8.06
CA ASP A 41 -4.24 -8.49 8.81
C ASP A 41 -3.48 -7.38 8.09
N VAL A 42 -2.30 -7.69 7.55
CA VAL A 42 -1.50 -6.72 6.81
C VAL A 42 -2.21 -6.35 5.50
N ARG A 43 -2.76 -7.33 4.80
CA ARG A 43 -3.48 -7.05 3.55
C ARG A 43 -4.68 -6.15 3.80
N ARG A 44 -5.41 -6.40 4.89
CA ARG A 44 -6.56 -5.55 5.24
C ARG A 44 -6.12 -4.13 5.55
N ALA A 45 -5.03 -3.99 6.31
CA ALA A 45 -4.50 -2.67 6.63
C ALA A 45 -4.08 -1.92 5.36
N PHE A 46 -3.47 -2.62 4.42
CA PHE A 46 -3.08 -2.02 3.15
C PHE A 46 -4.31 -1.51 2.38
N ARG A 47 -5.36 -2.33 2.32
CA ARG A 47 -6.59 -1.91 1.63
C ARG A 47 -7.22 -0.70 2.31
N GLU A 48 -7.20 -0.67 3.62
CA GLU A 48 -7.74 0.48 4.35
C GLU A 48 -6.90 1.73 4.08
N LEU A 49 -5.58 1.58 4.05
CA LEU A 49 -4.69 2.69 3.77
C LEU A 49 -5.00 3.32 2.41
N LEU A 50 -5.34 2.51 1.42
CA LEU A 50 -5.64 3.00 0.08
C LEU A 50 -6.90 3.87 0.03
N GLU A 51 -7.70 3.89 1.08
CA GLU A 51 -8.88 4.73 1.15
C GLU A 51 -8.57 6.17 1.52
N TYR A 52 -7.34 6.44 1.94
CA TYR A 52 -6.94 7.76 2.39
C TYR A 52 -6.60 8.65 1.19
N PRO A 53 -6.75 9.98 1.35
CA PRO A 53 -6.41 10.91 0.26
C PRO A 53 -4.93 10.86 -0.09
N ASP A 54 -4.63 11.19 -1.35
CA ASP A 54 -3.27 11.12 -1.86
C ASP A 54 -2.28 11.94 -1.05
N GLN A 55 -2.67 13.15 -0.65
CA GLN A 55 -1.76 14.01 0.11
C GLN A 55 -1.38 13.41 1.45
N LEU A 56 -2.35 12.77 2.12
CA LEU A 56 -2.07 12.15 3.40
C LEU A 56 -1.19 10.92 3.22
N LEU A 57 -1.48 10.11 2.19
CA LEU A 57 -0.64 8.96 1.88
C LEU A 57 0.79 9.39 1.61
N LEU A 58 0.97 10.48 0.89
CA LEU A 58 2.30 10.98 0.60
C LEU A 58 3.04 11.35 1.88
N GLU A 59 2.36 12.04 2.81
CA GLU A 59 2.97 12.40 4.08
C GLU A 59 3.41 11.17 4.86
N TYR A 60 2.57 10.15 4.90
CA TYR A 60 2.91 8.90 5.60
C TYR A 60 4.10 8.20 4.95
N LEU A 61 4.06 8.07 3.62
CA LEU A 61 5.07 7.27 2.92
C LEU A 61 6.40 8.01 2.79
N MET A 62 6.37 9.34 2.87
CA MET A 62 7.62 10.11 2.92
C MET A 62 8.17 10.24 4.34
N GLY A 63 7.46 9.72 5.32
CA GLY A 63 7.93 9.73 6.70
C GLY A 63 7.74 11.04 7.44
N ARG A 64 6.91 11.92 6.92
CA ARG A 64 6.67 13.21 7.57
C ARG A 64 5.54 13.16 8.60
N MET A 65 4.70 12.15 8.51
CA MET A 65 3.62 11.88 9.46
C MET A 65 3.51 10.39 9.67
N ALA A 66 2.88 9.98 10.76
CA ALA A 66 2.59 8.56 11.00
C ALA A 66 1.12 8.41 11.32
N PRO A 67 0.47 7.35 10.84
CA PRO A 67 -0.90 7.06 11.25
C PRO A 67 -0.99 6.86 12.75
N ILE A 68 -2.11 7.27 13.33
CA ILE A 68 -2.33 7.08 14.76
C ILE A 68 -2.52 5.61 15.08
N GLU A 69 -3.22 4.89 14.21
CA GLU A 69 -3.51 3.47 14.43
C GLU A 69 -2.24 2.65 14.22
N PRO A 70 -1.85 1.82 15.21
CA PRO A 70 -0.62 1.03 15.08
C PRO A 70 -0.60 0.09 13.87
N TYR A 71 -1.75 -0.48 13.50
CA TYR A 71 -1.77 -1.41 12.37
C TYR A 71 -1.55 -0.69 11.04
N LEU A 72 -2.00 0.56 10.94
CA LEU A 72 -1.73 1.35 9.72
C LEU A 72 -0.28 1.82 9.71
N ALA A 73 0.24 2.21 10.86
CA ALA A 73 1.66 2.59 10.96
C ALA A 73 2.56 1.42 10.58
N ASP A 74 2.17 0.20 10.95
CA ASP A 74 2.94 -0.98 10.61
C ASP A 74 2.97 -1.20 9.09
N VAL A 75 1.83 -1.09 8.42
CA VAL A 75 1.82 -1.31 6.97
C VAL A 75 2.56 -0.19 6.24
N VAL A 76 2.49 1.04 6.73
CA VAL A 76 3.28 2.14 6.16
C VAL A 76 4.77 1.81 6.26
N ALA A 77 5.22 1.32 7.42
CA ALA A 77 6.62 0.95 7.58
C ALA A 77 7.02 -0.17 6.62
N ARG A 78 6.14 -1.14 6.42
CA ARG A 78 6.42 -2.23 5.48
C ARG A 78 6.55 -1.74 4.06
N ILE A 79 5.69 -0.81 3.65
CA ILE A 79 5.77 -0.24 2.30
C ILE A 79 7.10 0.50 2.12
N ARG A 80 7.48 1.30 3.11
CA ARG A 80 8.72 2.05 3.04
C ARG A 80 9.94 1.13 3.01
N ASN A 81 9.93 0.08 3.83
CA ASN A 81 11.03 -0.87 3.86
C ASN A 81 11.15 -1.63 2.56
N ASN A 82 10.02 -1.98 1.95
CA ASN A 82 10.02 -2.68 0.67
C ASN A 82 10.69 -1.84 -0.41
N ALA A 83 10.50 -0.53 -0.35
CA ALA A 83 11.04 0.38 -1.36
C ALA A 83 12.55 0.52 -1.29
N THR A 84 13.15 0.28 -0.11
CA THR A 84 14.59 0.43 0.06
C THR A 84 15.38 -0.83 -0.25
N ASP A 85 14.69 -1.93 -0.49
CA ASP A 85 15.35 -3.17 -0.90
C ASP A 85 15.68 -3.18 -2.40
#